data_0b34bb4c5559664d0b0a3307572e719f
#
_entry.id   0b34bb4c5559664d0b0a3307572e719f
#
_cell.length_a   1.000
_cell.length_b   1.000
_cell.length_c   1.000
_cell.angle_alpha   90.00
_cell.angle_beta   90.00
_cell.angle_gamma   90.00
#
_symmetry.space_group_name_H-M   'P 1'
#
loop_
_entity.id
_entity.type
_entity.pdbx_description
1 polymer ?
#
loop_
_entity_poly.entity_id
_entity_poly.type
_entity_poly.pdbx_seq_one_letter_code
_entity_poly.pdbx_strand_id
1 'polypeptide(L)'
;MSKIVMITGASSGFGKACAEVFASNGYDVILNGRRKDRLEELCRSLEKRYNMAGYVLPFDVRDQQAVFESVRSLPASWQNIDVLINNAGLALGRDYFEEANLEDWNIMVDTNVKGFAYVAQAVAQLMVKRKQGHIINLGSVAGKQVYERGNMYCASKYAVDALNQAMRIDMLRHNIKVTGIHPGAALTEFSIVRFKGDEKTADSVYNGINPLSAKDVADVIHYCTTLPAHVCIDDLMLTCTRQADGIYFYRDEIK
;
A
#
# COMPACT_ATOMS: atom_id res chain seq x y z
N MET A 1 -0.80 11.95 23.51
CA MET A 1 0.13 11.83 22.38
C MET A 1 -0.70 11.47 21.15
N SER A 2 -0.43 12.11 20.02
CA SER A 2 -1.02 11.73 18.74
C SER A 2 -0.65 10.29 18.38
N LYS A 3 -1.53 9.61 17.62
CA LYS A 3 -1.22 8.29 17.07
C LYS A 3 -0.24 8.44 15.93
N ILE A 4 0.63 7.45 15.74
CA ILE A 4 1.62 7.43 14.67
C ILE A 4 1.22 6.43 13.59
N VAL A 5 1.21 6.89 12.33
CA VAL A 5 1.07 6.02 11.16
C VAL A 5 2.35 6.00 10.35
N MET A 6 2.86 4.81 10.04
CA MET A 6 3.94 4.62 9.07
C MET A 6 3.37 4.18 7.72
N ILE A 7 3.78 4.85 6.64
CA ILE A 7 3.26 4.63 5.30
C ILE A 7 4.41 4.35 4.34
N THR A 8 4.42 3.18 3.71
CA THR A 8 5.38 2.87 2.65
C THR A 8 4.84 3.28 1.28
N GLY A 9 5.75 3.69 0.37
CA GLY A 9 5.35 4.21 -0.93
C GLY A 9 4.59 5.54 -0.86
N ALA A 10 4.86 6.38 0.15
CA ALA A 10 4.13 7.61 0.44
C ALA A 10 4.33 8.74 -0.58
N SER A 11 5.26 8.60 -1.53
CA SER A 11 5.58 9.68 -2.49
C SER A 11 4.58 9.84 -3.64
N SER A 12 3.57 8.97 -3.76
CA SER A 12 2.53 9.03 -4.82
C SER A 12 1.31 8.13 -4.50
N GLY A 13 0.29 8.20 -5.34
CA GLY A 13 -0.86 7.29 -5.34
C GLY A 13 -1.53 7.12 -3.98
N PHE A 14 -1.87 5.88 -3.64
CA PHE A 14 -2.53 5.57 -2.38
C PHE A 14 -1.73 5.98 -1.15
N GLY A 15 -0.39 5.79 -1.17
CA GLY A 15 0.46 6.17 -0.04
C GLY A 15 0.41 7.66 0.26
N LYS A 16 0.44 8.52 -0.78
CA LYS A 16 0.30 9.97 -0.63
C LYS A 16 -1.10 10.34 -0.10
N ALA A 17 -2.15 9.76 -0.67
CA ALA A 17 -3.52 10.00 -0.21
C ALA A 17 -3.73 9.54 1.24
N CYS A 18 -3.18 8.39 1.63
CA CYS A 18 -3.20 7.95 3.03
C CYS A 18 -2.50 8.95 3.95
N ALA A 19 -1.32 9.47 3.55
CA ALA A 19 -0.63 10.47 4.34
C ALA A 19 -1.49 11.73 4.57
N GLU A 20 -2.19 12.20 3.54
CA GLU A 20 -3.11 13.35 3.63
C GLU A 20 -4.31 13.05 4.54
N VAL A 21 -4.96 11.89 4.36
CA VAL A 21 -6.13 11.50 5.16
C VAL A 21 -5.75 11.31 6.64
N PHE A 22 -4.67 10.59 6.94
CA PHE A 22 -4.27 10.36 8.32
C PHE A 22 -3.79 11.64 9.01
N ALA A 23 -3.00 12.48 8.33
CA ALA A 23 -2.59 13.78 8.85
C ALA A 23 -3.80 14.69 9.18
N SER A 24 -4.80 14.73 8.29
CA SER A 24 -6.03 15.53 8.52
C SER A 24 -6.89 14.99 9.67
N ASN A 25 -6.68 13.75 10.09
CA ASN A 25 -7.33 13.11 11.23
C ASN A 25 -6.44 13.07 12.50
N GLY A 26 -5.40 13.90 12.55
CA GLY A 26 -4.58 14.12 13.76
C GLY A 26 -3.55 13.04 14.05
N TYR A 27 -3.13 12.27 13.05
CA TYR A 27 -2.00 11.36 13.17
C TYR A 27 -0.69 12.07 12.85
N ASP A 28 0.36 11.74 13.59
CA ASP A 28 1.73 11.98 13.16
C ASP A 28 2.12 10.93 12.11
N VAL A 29 2.90 11.33 11.09
CA VAL A 29 3.17 10.47 9.96
C VAL A 29 4.65 10.14 9.79
N ILE A 30 4.98 8.87 9.54
CA ILE A 30 6.28 8.42 9.05
C ILE A 30 6.11 8.10 7.56
N LEU A 31 6.80 8.84 6.71
CA LEU A 31 6.70 8.76 5.26
C LEU A 31 7.90 8.01 4.69
N ASN A 32 7.67 6.81 4.14
CA ASN A 32 8.70 6.04 3.46
C ASN A 32 8.53 6.04 1.93
N GLY A 33 9.65 6.00 1.26
CA GLY A 33 9.77 5.85 -0.19
C GLY A 33 11.20 6.12 -0.66
N ARG A 34 11.48 5.91 -1.95
CA ARG A 34 12.80 6.13 -2.54
C ARG A 34 13.08 7.59 -2.89
N ARG A 35 12.02 8.36 -3.21
CA ARG A 35 12.11 9.76 -3.69
C ARG A 35 12.09 10.72 -2.50
N LYS A 36 13.24 10.90 -1.87
CA LYS A 36 13.41 11.71 -0.66
C LYS A 36 12.82 13.12 -0.80
N ASP A 37 13.13 13.80 -1.89
CA ASP A 37 12.68 15.18 -2.13
C ASP A 37 11.14 15.29 -2.12
N ARG A 38 10.45 14.34 -2.77
CA ARG A 38 8.97 14.30 -2.76
C ARG A 38 8.40 14.01 -1.38
N LEU A 39 9.07 13.18 -0.59
CA LEU A 39 8.64 12.90 0.79
C LEU A 39 8.82 14.12 1.69
N GLU A 40 9.93 14.85 1.57
CA GLU A 40 10.19 16.08 2.32
C GLU A 40 9.20 17.19 1.96
N GLU A 41 8.88 17.34 0.68
CA GLU A 41 7.86 18.29 0.22
C GLU A 41 6.48 17.95 0.78
N LEU A 42 6.07 16.67 0.68
CA LEU A 42 4.82 16.19 1.25
C LEU A 42 4.78 16.43 2.76
N CYS A 43 5.84 16.05 3.47
CA CYS A 43 5.95 16.21 4.92
C CYS A 43 5.73 17.68 5.32
N ARG A 44 6.49 18.61 4.75
CA ARG A 44 6.34 20.05 5.00
C ARG A 44 4.93 20.57 4.70
N SER A 45 4.32 20.09 3.63
CA SER A 45 2.94 20.46 3.26
C SER A 45 1.94 20.00 4.31
N LEU A 46 2.07 18.75 4.80
CA LEU A 46 1.17 18.18 5.80
C LEU A 46 1.33 18.87 7.15
N GLU A 47 2.55 19.10 7.62
CA GLU A 47 2.85 19.83 8.86
C GLU A 47 2.22 21.22 8.86
N LYS A 48 2.38 21.95 7.74
CA LYS A 48 1.80 23.29 7.60
C LYS A 48 0.27 23.30 7.62
N ARG A 49 -0.36 22.26 7.03
CA ARG A 49 -1.83 22.22 6.86
C ARG A 49 -2.55 21.67 8.08
N TYR A 50 -1.95 20.71 8.81
CA TYR A 50 -2.66 19.91 9.79
C TYR A 50 -2.08 19.96 11.20
N ASN A 51 -1.02 20.76 11.43
CA ASN A 51 -0.37 20.90 12.74
C ASN A 51 -0.01 19.56 13.39
N MET A 52 0.53 18.65 12.60
CA MET A 52 1.01 17.31 13.00
C MET A 52 2.53 17.23 12.85
N ALA A 53 3.17 16.26 13.47
CA ALA A 53 4.58 15.99 13.27
C ALA A 53 4.80 15.00 12.12
N GLY A 54 5.81 15.25 11.29
CA GLY A 54 6.20 14.37 10.19
C GLY A 54 7.62 13.84 10.36
N TYR A 55 7.85 12.60 9.94
CA TYR A 55 9.17 11.99 9.87
C TYR A 55 9.43 11.37 8.49
N VAL A 56 10.45 11.84 7.81
CA VAL A 56 10.83 11.29 6.50
C VAL A 56 11.84 10.18 6.70
N LEU A 57 11.50 8.96 6.26
CA LEU A 57 12.30 7.76 6.43
C LEU A 57 12.60 7.11 5.04
N PRO A 58 13.56 7.65 4.28
CA PRO A 58 13.82 7.21 2.91
C PRO A 58 14.62 5.91 2.90
N PHE A 59 14.05 4.86 2.32
CA PHE A 59 14.75 3.61 1.96
C PHE A 59 14.01 2.88 0.84
N ASP A 60 14.73 2.00 0.14
CA ASP A 60 14.11 1.05 -0.78
C ASP A 60 13.66 -0.19 -0.01
N VAL A 61 12.39 -0.55 -0.11
CA VAL A 61 11.83 -1.72 0.59
C VAL A 61 12.49 -3.04 0.15
N ARG A 62 13.14 -3.08 -1.01
CA ARG A 62 13.86 -4.25 -1.52
C ARG A 62 15.18 -4.51 -0.78
N ASP A 63 15.74 -3.50 -0.15
CA ASP A 63 16.95 -3.61 0.64
C ASP A 63 16.61 -4.01 2.08
N GLN A 64 16.74 -5.30 2.36
CA GLN A 64 16.45 -5.87 3.68
C GLN A 64 17.22 -5.17 4.80
N GLN A 65 18.51 -4.93 4.60
CA GLN A 65 19.36 -4.31 5.64
C GLN A 65 18.89 -2.88 5.92
N ALA A 66 18.69 -2.08 4.88
CA ALA A 66 18.21 -0.71 5.00
C ALA A 66 16.84 -0.63 5.69
N VAL A 67 15.91 -1.56 5.40
CA VAL A 67 14.59 -1.62 6.06
C VAL A 67 14.76 -1.80 7.58
N PHE A 68 15.52 -2.83 8.01
CA PHE A 68 15.65 -3.14 9.42
C PHE A 68 16.47 -2.10 10.18
N GLU A 69 17.52 -1.56 9.59
CA GLU A 69 18.34 -0.50 10.18
C GLU A 69 17.50 0.79 10.34
N SER A 70 16.79 1.21 9.29
CA SER A 70 15.97 2.41 9.33
C SER A 70 14.87 2.35 10.39
N VAL A 71 14.12 1.23 10.45
CA VAL A 71 13.06 1.07 11.45
C VAL A 71 13.63 1.01 12.86
N ARG A 72 14.76 0.35 13.04
CA ARG A 72 15.43 0.19 14.35
C ARG A 72 16.03 1.51 14.85
N SER A 73 16.51 2.36 13.94
CA SER A 73 17.14 3.66 14.23
C SER A 73 16.14 4.79 14.44
N LEU A 74 14.84 4.54 14.31
CA LEU A 74 13.83 5.55 14.62
C LEU A 74 14.03 6.11 16.04
N PRO A 75 13.96 7.44 16.23
CA PRO A 75 13.95 8.03 17.58
C PRO A 75 12.87 7.40 18.46
N ALA A 76 13.09 7.31 19.75
CA ALA A 76 12.16 6.65 20.68
C ALA A 76 10.72 7.18 20.58
N SER A 77 10.55 8.49 20.32
CA SER A 77 9.25 9.12 20.11
C SER A 77 8.50 8.61 18.87
N TRP A 78 9.21 8.05 17.88
CA TRP A 78 8.66 7.55 16.63
C TRP A 78 8.53 6.02 16.58
N GLN A 79 9.03 5.30 17.58
CA GLN A 79 8.93 3.83 17.63
C GLN A 79 7.54 3.32 18.01
N ASN A 80 6.67 4.18 18.54
CA ASN A 80 5.31 3.82 18.95
C ASN A 80 4.32 3.84 17.78
N ILE A 81 4.65 3.12 16.70
CA ILE A 81 3.82 3.06 15.49
C ILE A 81 2.49 2.37 15.82
N ASP A 82 1.37 3.09 15.69
CA ASP A 82 0.03 2.57 15.93
C ASP A 82 -0.57 1.89 14.68
N VAL A 83 -0.24 2.43 13.49
CA VAL A 83 -0.72 1.91 12.21
C VAL A 83 0.45 1.79 11.24
N LEU A 84 0.59 0.63 10.59
CA LEU A 84 1.43 0.46 9.40
C LEU A 84 0.54 0.38 8.17
N ILE A 85 0.73 1.27 7.20
CA ILE A 85 0.16 1.13 5.85
C ILE A 85 1.26 0.57 4.95
N ASN A 86 1.26 -0.75 4.77
CA ASN A 86 2.21 -1.49 3.96
C ASN A 86 1.76 -1.44 2.50
N ASN A 87 2.03 -0.33 1.84
CA ASN A 87 1.48 0.05 0.54
C ASN A 87 2.50 -0.06 -0.60
N ALA A 88 3.81 0.04 -0.32
CA ALA A 88 4.82 0.00 -1.37
C ALA A 88 4.67 -1.22 -2.28
N GLY A 89 4.49 -0.98 -3.58
CA GLY A 89 4.29 -2.02 -4.57
C GLY A 89 4.17 -1.41 -5.96
N LEU A 90 4.35 -2.25 -6.97
CA LEU A 90 4.27 -1.85 -8.37
C LEU A 90 3.82 -3.02 -9.27
N ALA A 91 3.44 -2.69 -10.50
CA ALA A 91 3.39 -3.63 -11.62
C ALA A 91 4.29 -3.13 -12.73
N LEU A 92 4.88 -4.05 -13.49
CA LEU A 92 5.69 -3.77 -14.68
C LEU A 92 5.26 -4.70 -15.81
N GLY A 93 5.03 -4.12 -16.99
CA GLY A 93 4.62 -4.83 -18.17
C GLY A 93 3.18 -5.38 -18.13
N ARG A 94 2.72 -5.80 -19.28
CA ARG A 94 1.47 -6.52 -19.50
C ARG A 94 1.59 -7.38 -20.75
N ASP A 95 2.59 -8.27 -20.71
CA ASP A 95 2.96 -9.14 -21.82
C ASP A 95 2.35 -10.54 -21.64
N TYR A 96 2.24 -11.34 -22.69
CA TYR A 96 1.94 -12.75 -22.55
C TYR A 96 3.06 -13.46 -21.78
N PHE A 97 2.77 -14.62 -21.22
CA PHE A 97 3.67 -15.30 -20.28
C PHE A 97 5.03 -15.62 -20.94
N GLU A 98 5.02 -16.07 -22.17
CA GLU A 98 6.20 -16.44 -22.96
C GLU A 98 7.02 -15.24 -23.46
N GLU A 99 6.42 -14.03 -23.47
CA GLU A 99 7.03 -12.79 -23.95
C GLU A 99 7.51 -11.89 -22.81
N ALA A 100 7.17 -12.23 -21.57
CA ALA A 100 7.35 -11.35 -20.42
C ALA A 100 8.83 -11.12 -20.08
N ASN A 101 9.17 -9.90 -19.72
CA ASN A 101 10.52 -9.54 -19.29
C ASN A 101 10.76 -10.08 -17.87
N LEU A 102 11.75 -10.97 -17.73
CA LEU A 102 12.10 -11.60 -16.46
C LEU A 102 12.64 -10.62 -15.42
N GLU A 103 13.29 -9.53 -15.83
CA GLU A 103 13.75 -8.50 -14.90
C GLU A 103 12.57 -7.75 -14.27
N ASP A 104 11.52 -7.47 -15.05
CA ASP A 104 10.27 -6.91 -14.52
C ASP A 104 9.65 -7.85 -13.47
N TRP A 105 9.73 -9.16 -13.68
CA TRP A 105 9.27 -10.17 -12.71
C TRP A 105 10.08 -10.14 -11.43
N ASN A 106 11.42 -10.10 -11.53
CA ASN A 106 12.31 -10.00 -10.38
C ASN A 106 11.99 -8.76 -9.55
N ILE A 107 11.85 -7.61 -10.21
CA ILE A 107 11.50 -6.33 -9.54
C ILE A 107 10.15 -6.43 -8.84
N MET A 108 9.13 -7.05 -9.47
CA MET A 108 7.82 -7.25 -8.84
C MET A 108 7.89 -8.17 -7.62
N VAL A 109 8.62 -9.27 -7.68
CA VAL A 109 8.80 -10.19 -6.54
C VAL A 109 9.58 -9.50 -5.42
N ASP A 110 10.67 -8.83 -5.73
CA ASP A 110 11.51 -8.16 -4.75
C ASP A 110 10.75 -7.03 -4.04
N THR A 111 9.94 -6.26 -4.77
CA THR A 111 9.18 -5.15 -4.19
C THR A 111 7.91 -5.63 -3.47
N ASN A 112 7.04 -6.37 -4.21
CA ASN A 112 5.68 -6.67 -3.75
C ASN A 112 5.64 -7.81 -2.74
N VAL A 113 6.64 -8.72 -2.74
CA VAL A 113 6.66 -9.88 -1.84
C VAL A 113 7.72 -9.72 -0.77
N LYS A 114 9.00 -9.67 -1.16
CA LYS A 114 10.10 -9.61 -0.19
C LYS A 114 10.10 -8.28 0.56
N GLY A 115 10.07 -7.15 -0.14
CA GLY A 115 10.05 -5.82 0.46
C GLY A 115 8.85 -5.59 1.35
N PHE A 116 7.68 -6.06 0.90
CA PHE A 116 6.46 -6.08 1.69
C PHE A 116 6.63 -6.85 3.01
N ALA A 117 7.22 -8.06 2.96
CA ALA A 117 7.44 -8.90 4.14
C ALA A 117 8.49 -8.29 5.09
N TYR A 118 9.58 -7.71 4.56
CA TYR A 118 10.62 -7.07 5.37
C TYR A 118 10.07 -5.91 6.20
N VAL A 119 9.31 -5.01 5.57
CA VAL A 119 8.69 -3.87 6.28
C VAL A 119 7.70 -4.35 7.32
N ALA A 120 6.80 -5.28 6.96
CA ALA A 120 5.84 -5.83 7.90
C ALA A 120 6.52 -6.44 9.13
N GLN A 121 7.58 -7.22 8.94
CA GLN A 121 8.31 -7.87 10.03
C GLN A 121 9.03 -6.84 10.91
N ALA A 122 9.73 -5.87 10.30
CA ALA A 122 10.47 -4.85 11.05
C ALA A 122 9.55 -4.02 11.95
N VAL A 123 8.39 -3.59 11.45
CA VAL A 123 7.41 -2.80 12.21
C VAL A 123 6.65 -3.68 13.22
N ALA A 124 6.29 -4.91 12.85
CA ALA A 124 5.63 -5.85 13.76
C ALA A 124 6.47 -6.09 15.03
N GLN A 125 7.80 -6.14 14.95
CA GLN A 125 8.67 -6.27 16.11
C GLN A 125 8.51 -5.12 17.13
N LEU A 126 8.22 -3.90 16.67
CA LEU A 126 7.91 -2.76 17.56
C LEU A 126 6.51 -2.90 18.17
N MET A 127 5.52 -3.27 17.36
CA MET A 127 4.13 -3.44 17.81
C MET A 127 3.98 -4.59 18.83
N VAL A 128 4.70 -5.70 18.62
CA VAL A 128 4.69 -6.86 19.53
C VAL A 128 5.16 -6.50 20.94
N LYS A 129 6.19 -5.65 21.08
CA LYS A 129 6.69 -5.18 22.39
C LYS A 129 5.59 -4.43 23.18
N ARG A 130 4.70 -3.73 22.45
CA ARG A 130 3.61 -2.93 23.03
C ARG A 130 2.30 -3.72 23.15
N LYS A 131 2.20 -4.89 22.50
CA LYS A 131 0.97 -5.67 22.34
C LYS A 131 -0.19 -4.83 21.75
N GLN A 132 0.13 -3.94 20.84
CA GLN A 132 -0.80 -3.02 20.22
C GLN A 132 -0.30 -2.59 18.84
N GLY A 133 -1.20 -2.54 17.87
CA GLY A 133 -0.93 -2.04 16.52
C GLY A 133 -1.98 -2.50 15.51
N HIS A 134 -1.94 -1.89 14.33
CA HIS A 134 -2.77 -2.29 13.20
C HIS A 134 -1.94 -2.27 11.92
N ILE A 135 -1.77 -3.41 11.28
CA ILE A 135 -1.09 -3.56 10.00
C ILE A 135 -2.15 -3.57 8.90
N ILE A 136 -2.10 -2.61 7.99
CA ILE A 136 -2.95 -2.53 6.80
C ILE A 136 -2.09 -2.90 5.58
N ASN A 137 -2.45 -3.97 4.91
CA ASN A 137 -1.73 -4.53 3.77
C ASN A 137 -2.43 -4.21 2.45
N LEU A 138 -1.76 -3.51 1.53
CA LEU A 138 -2.29 -3.18 0.21
C LEU A 138 -2.13 -4.35 -0.76
N GLY A 139 -3.20 -5.13 -0.87
CA GLY A 139 -3.37 -6.15 -1.88
C GLY A 139 -3.79 -5.59 -3.23
N SER A 140 -4.71 -6.29 -3.89
CA SER A 140 -5.38 -5.91 -5.14
C SER A 140 -6.45 -6.95 -5.44
N VAL A 141 -7.45 -6.62 -6.25
CA VAL A 141 -8.33 -7.62 -6.90
C VAL A 141 -7.52 -8.66 -7.67
N ALA A 142 -6.32 -8.29 -8.17
CA ALA A 142 -5.36 -9.19 -8.81
C ALA A 142 -4.81 -10.29 -7.88
N GLY A 143 -4.93 -10.14 -6.56
CA GLY A 143 -4.62 -11.15 -5.55
C GLY A 143 -5.80 -12.06 -5.22
N LYS A 144 -6.98 -11.82 -5.80
CA LYS A 144 -8.19 -12.62 -5.61
C LYS A 144 -8.60 -13.33 -6.92
N GLN A 145 -8.23 -12.75 -8.06
CA GLN A 145 -8.58 -13.28 -9.36
C GLN A 145 -7.46 -12.98 -10.37
N VAL A 146 -7.02 -14.02 -11.08
CA VAL A 146 -6.01 -13.88 -12.14
C VAL A 146 -6.70 -13.40 -13.41
N TYR A 147 -6.05 -12.52 -14.16
CA TYR A 147 -6.51 -12.02 -15.46
C TYR A 147 -5.41 -12.18 -16.52
N GLU A 148 -5.81 -12.17 -17.76
CA GLU A 148 -4.92 -12.29 -18.93
C GLU A 148 -3.79 -11.25 -18.88
N ARG A 149 -2.54 -11.67 -19.12
CA ARG A 149 -1.32 -10.86 -19.03
C ARG A 149 -1.07 -10.27 -17.63
N GLY A 150 -1.68 -10.86 -16.59
CA GLY A 150 -1.46 -10.49 -15.21
C GLY A 150 -0.28 -11.20 -14.54
N ASN A 151 0.12 -12.32 -15.10
CA ASN A 151 1.22 -13.24 -14.71
C ASN A 151 1.88 -12.93 -13.34
N MET A 152 3.11 -12.41 -13.30
CA MET A 152 3.86 -12.20 -12.05
C MET A 152 3.22 -11.14 -11.14
N TYR A 153 2.53 -10.13 -11.69
CA TYR A 153 1.80 -9.18 -10.85
C TYR A 153 0.69 -9.88 -10.03
N CYS A 154 -0.15 -10.69 -10.70
CA CYS A 154 -1.16 -11.48 -9.99
C CYS A 154 -0.51 -12.41 -8.97
N ALA A 155 0.53 -13.16 -9.35
CA ALA A 155 1.24 -14.05 -8.45
C ALA A 155 1.77 -13.31 -7.21
N SER A 156 2.37 -12.13 -7.38
CA SER A 156 2.85 -11.31 -6.27
C SER A 156 1.72 -10.83 -5.34
N LYS A 157 0.55 -10.50 -5.89
CA LYS A 157 -0.60 -10.06 -5.10
C LYS A 157 -1.33 -11.22 -4.40
N TYR A 158 -1.32 -12.43 -4.98
CA TYR A 158 -1.72 -13.66 -4.26
C TYR A 158 -0.77 -13.95 -3.09
N ALA A 159 0.55 -13.76 -3.28
CA ALA A 159 1.51 -13.89 -2.19
C ALA A 159 1.25 -12.87 -1.06
N VAL A 160 0.93 -11.62 -1.40
CA VAL A 160 0.53 -10.59 -0.41
C VAL A 160 -0.72 -11.02 0.36
N ASP A 161 -1.72 -11.58 -0.32
CA ASP A 161 -2.93 -12.08 0.33
C ASP A 161 -2.63 -13.23 1.31
N ALA A 162 -1.84 -14.21 0.88
CA ALA A 162 -1.41 -15.31 1.73
C ALA A 162 -0.61 -14.82 2.95
N LEU A 163 0.32 -13.85 2.75
CA LEU A 163 1.09 -13.25 3.84
C LEU A 163 0.19 -12.45 4.79
N ASN A 164 -0.83 -11.74 4.29
CA ASN A 164 -1.82 -11.06 5.12
C ASN A 164 -2.54 -12.04 6.06
N GLN A 165 -3.02 -13.16 5.52
CA GLN A 165 -3.68 -14.21 6.29
C GLN A 165 -2.74 -14.84 7.34
N ALA A 166 -1.50 -15.16 6.96
CA ALA A 166 -0.48 -15.70 7.87
C ALA A 166 -0.15 -14.72 9.00
N MET A 167 0.14 -13.45 8.66
CA MET A 167 0.37 -12.40 9.66
C MET A 167 -0.80 -12.27 10.63
N ARG A 168 -2.03 -12.33 10.14
CA ARG A 168 -3.22 -12.25 10.97
C ARG A 168 -3.27 -13.35 12.02
N ILE A 169 -2.98 -14.60 11.64
CA ILE A 169 -2.93 -15.74 12.56
C ILE A 169 -1.83 -15.54 13.60
N ASP A 170 -0.63 -15.20 13.15
CA ASP A 170 0.55 -15.10 14.03
C ASP A 170 0.47 -13.92 15.00
N MET A 171 -0.21 -12.83 14.62
CA MET A 171 -0.29 -11.60 15.43
C MET A 171 -1.43 -11.61 16.45
N LEU A 172 -2.37 -12.57 16.39
CA LEU A 172 -3.47 -12.68 17.35
C LEU A 172 -2.98 -12.71 18.81
N ARG A 173 -1.98 -13.53 19.10
CA ARG A 173 -1.38 -13.64 20.45
C ARG A 173 -0.78 -12.35 20.99
N HIS A 174 -0.55 -11.37 20.11
CA HIS A 174 0.01 -10.07 20.44
C HIS A 174 -1.01 -8.94 20.42
N ASN A 175 -2.31 -9.25 20.21
CA ASN A 175 -3.39 -8.26 20.12
C ASN A 175 -3.14 -7.19 19.03
N ILE A 176 -2.55 -7.60 17.90
CA ILE A 176 -2.28 -6.75 16.74
C ILE A 176 -3.29 -7.08 15.65
N LYS A 177 -3.96 -6.04 15.12
CA LYS A 177 -4.89 -6.19 14.02
C LYS A 177 -4.13 -6.27 12.69
N VAL A 178 -4.64 -7.09 11.77
CA VAL A 178 -4.12 -7.18 10.39
C VAL A 178 -5.29 -7.14 9.44
N THR A 179 -5.24 -6.24 8.46
CA THR A 179 -6.31 -6.02 7.47
C THR A 179 -5.73 -6.01 6.07
N GLY A 180 -6.30 -6.80 5.16
CA GLY A 180 -6.04 -6.75 3.73
C GLY A 180 -7.00 -5.79 3.03
N ILE A 181 -6.49 -4.87 2.23
CA ILE A 181 -7.29 -3.99 1.36
C ILE A 181 -6.96 -4.31 -0.08
N HIS A 182 -7.97 -4.66 -0.87
CA HIS A 182 -7.82 -5.15 -2.25
C HIS A 182 -8.52 -4.21 -3.25
N PRO A 183 -7.88 -3.09 -3.65
CA PRO A 183 -8.47 -2.17 -4.62
C PRO A 183 -8.55 -2.78 -6.01
N GLY A 184 -9.63 -2.41 -6.73
CA GLY A 184 -9.75 -2.59 -8.16
C GLY A 184 -9.06 -1.50 -8.97
N ALA A 185 -9.66 -1.15 -10.12
CA ALA A 185 -9.17 -0.10 -11.00
C ALA A 185 -9.20 1.25 -10.29
N ALA A 186 -8.04 1.86 -10.11
CA ALA A 186 -7.88 3.15 -9.44
C ALA A 186 -6.93 4.06 -10.22
N LEU A 187 -7.34 5.30 -10.43
CA LEU A 187 -6.56 6.30 -11.16
C LEU A 187 -5.42 6.82 -10.28
N THR A 188 -4.19 6.41 -10.57
CA THR A 188 -2.96 6.79 -9.86
C THR A 188 -1.76 6.73 -10.80
N GLU A 189 -0.57 7.13 -10.35
CA GLU A 189 0.70 6.92 -11.11
C GLU A 189 1.00 5.43 -11.39
N PHE A 190 0.26 4.49 -10.82
CA PHE A 190 0.50 3.04 -10.95
C PHE A 190 0.46 2.57 -12.40
N SER A 191 -0.54 3.00 -13.20
CA SER A 191 -0.64 2.61 -14.60
C SER A 191 0.49 3.18 -15.43
N ILE A 192 0.92 4.43 -15.17
CA ILE A 192 2.07 5.04 -15.85
C ILE A 192 3.34 4.24 -15.58
N VAL A 193 3.56 3.82 -14.32
CA VAL A 193 4.71 2.98 -13.94
C VAL A 193 4.63 1.61 -14.63
N ARG A 194 3.44 0.98 -14.64
CA ARG A 194 3.21 -0.32 -15.25
C ARG A 194 3.55 -0.33 -16.73
N PHE A 195 3.17 0.72 -17.45
CA PHE A 195 3.41 0.87 -18.88
C PHE A 195 4.69 1.66 -19.20
N LYS A 196 5.62 1.77 -18.23
CA LYS A 196 6.96 2.35 -18.40
C LYS A 196 6.94 3.76 -19.00
N GLY A 197 5.92 4.57 -18.65
CA GLY A 197 5.76 5.96 -19.12
C GLY A 197 4.85 6.12 -20.34
N ASP A 198 4.29 5.07 -20.90
CA ASP A 198 3.27 5.16 -21.95
C ASP A 198 1.93 5.63 -21.36
N GLU A 199 1.74 6.94 -21.31
CA GLU A 199 0.54 7.59 -20.77
C GLU A 199 -0.72 7.20 -21.54
N LYS A 200 -0.65 7.06 -22.87
CA LYS A 200 -1.81 6.69 -23.70
C LYS A 200 -2.33 5.31 -23.35
N THR A 201 -1.45 4.34 -23.20
CA THR A 201 -1.82 2.99 -22.78
C THR A 201 -2.30 2.98 -21.32
N ALA A 202 -1.65 3.76 -20.44
CA ALA A 202 -2.05 3.90 -19.04
C ALA A 202 -3.49 4.44 -18.90
N ASP A 203 -3.84 5.48 -19.65
CA ASP A 203 -5.16 6.10 -19.63
C ASP A 203 -6.24 5.16 -20.23
N SER A 204 -5.89 4.36 -21.24
CA SER A 204 -6.83 3.43 -21.88
C SER A 204 -7.41 2.38 -20.93
N VAL A 205 -6.72 2.10 -19.82
CA VAL A 205 -7.19 1.17 -18.78
C VAL A 205 -8.55 1.62 -18.20
N TYR A 206 -8.76 2.92 -18.13
CA TYR A 206 -9.93 3.54 -17.49
C TYR A 206 -11.05 3.93 -18.45
N ASN A 207 -10.89 3.68 -19.75
CA ASN A 207 -11.90 4.02 -20.74
C ASN A 207 -13.25 3.40 -20.42
N GLY A 208 -14.32 4.22 -20.44
CA GLY A 208 -15.70 3.79 -20.22
C GLY A 208 -16.06 3.44 -18.77
N ILE A 209 -15.20 3.75 -17.80
CA ILE A 209 -15.49 3.61 -16.36
C ILE A 209 -15.09 4.89 -15.61
N ASN A 210 -15.68 5.08 -14.43
CA ASN A 210 -15.21 6.04 -13.43
C ASN A 210 -14.42 5.27 -12.37
N PRO A 211 -13.07 5.23 -12.45
CA PRO A 211 -12.25 4.42 -11.55
C PRO A 211 -12.25 4.99 -10.13
N LEU A 212 -11.79 4.19 -9.15
CA LEU A 212 -11.51 4.69 -7.82
C LEU A 212 -10.45 5.80 -7.88
N SER A 213 -10.61 6.80 -7.03
CA SER A 213 -9.54 7.74 -6.72
C SER A 213 -8.63 7.18 -5.61
N ALA A 214 -7.42 7.73 -5.50
CA ALA A 214 -6.54 7.38 -4.39
C ALA A 214 -7.17 7.75 -3.03
N LYS A 215 -7.98 8.79 -2.98
CA LYS A 215 -8.67 9.22 -1.76
C LYS A 215 -9.75 8.23 -1.34
N ASP A 216 -10.52 7.64 -2.26
CA ASP A 216 -11.55 6.65 -1.92
C ASP A 216 -10.93 5.46 -1.17
N VAL A 217 -9.77 4.99 -1.64
CA VAL A 217 -9.03 3.90 -0.98
C VAL A 217 -8.49 4.34 0.37
N ALA A 218 -7.92 5.55 0.46
CA ALA A 218 -7.37 6.07 1.72
C ALA A 218 -8.44 6.28 2.79
N ASP A 219 -9.64 6.74 2.42
CA ASP A 219 -10.78 6.91 3.35
C ASP A 219 -11.22 5.56 3.93
N VAL A 220 -11.31 4.52 3.11
CA VAL A 220 -11.63 3.15 3.55
C VAL A 220 -10.55 2.60 4.47
N ILE A 221 -9.26 2.80 4.14
CA ILE A 221 -8.14 2.42 5.00
C ILE A 221 -8.24 3.11 6.37
N HIS A 222 -8.48 4.41 6.39
CA HIS A 222 -8.65 5.16 7.63
C HIS A 222 -9.84 4.62 8.43
N TYR A 223 -10.99 4.39 7.79
CA TYR A 223 -12.17 3.80 8.45
C TYR A 223 -11.84 2.49 9.18
N CYS A 224 -11.08 1.58 8.57
CA CYS A 224 -10.65 0.33 9.21
C CYS A 224 -9.90 0.59 10.54
N THR A 225 -9.18 1.70 10.65
CA THR A 225 -8.40 2.06 11.86
C THR A 225 -9.21 2.75 12.95
N THR A 226 -10.43 3.22 12.64
CA THR A 226 -11.32 3.90 13.60
C THR A 226 -12.19 2.95 14.42
N LEU A 227 -12.24 1.67 14.03
CA LEU A 227 -13.06 0.66 14.69
C LEU A 227 -12.57 0.35 16.11
N PRO A 228 -13.48 -0.05 17.05
CA PRO A 228 -13.12 -0.43 18.41
C PRO A 228 -11.98 -1.45 18.46
N ALA A 229 -11.24 -1.47 19.57
CA ALA A 229 -10.04 -2.32 19.71
C ALA A 229 -10.28 -3.80 19.42
N HIS A 230 -11.44 -4.33 19.80
CA HIS A 230 -11.81 -5.74 19.60
C HIS A 230 -12.39 -6.06 18.22
N VAL A 231 -12.59 -5.04 17.36
CA VAL A 231 -13.15 -5.22 16.01
C VAL A 231 -12.03 -5.07 14.97
N CYS A 232 -11.91 -6.03 14.08
CA CYS A 232 -10.98 -6.01 12.96
C CYS A 232 -11.72 -6.40 11.67
N ILE A 233 -11.56 -5.60 10.62
CA ILE A 233 -11.92 -6.03 9.28
C ILE A 233 -10.74 -6.83 8.75
N ASP A 234 -10.96 -8.07 8.36
CA ASP A 234 -9.90 -8.98 7.95
C ASP A 234 -9.43 -8.73 6.53
N ASP A 235 -10.42 -8.56 5.66
CA ASP A 235 -10.25 -8.55 4.22
C ASP A 235 -11.33 -7.68 3.60
N LEU A 236 -10.95 -6.76 2.73
CA LEU A 236 -11.88 -5.84 2.10
C LEU A 236 -11.50 -5.61 0.64
N MET A 237 -12.40 -6.00 -0.27
CA MET A 237 -12.29 -5.69 -1.69
C MET A 237 -13.07 -4.41 -1.99
N LEU A 238 -12.46 -3.48 -2.73
CA LEU A 238 -13.01 -2.20 -3.09
C LEU A 238 -12.91 -2.00 -4.60
N THR A 239 -14.04 -1.86 -5.29
CA THR A 239 -14.10 -1.63 -6.73
C THR A 239 -14.95 -0.41 -7.05
N CYS A 240 -14.76 0.20 -8.22
CA CYS A 240 -15.73 1.16 -8.73
C CYS A 240 -17.02 0.45 -9.16
N THR A 241 -18.13 1.18 -9.22
CA THR A 241 -19.47 0.62 -9.49
C THR A 241 -19.58 -0.14 -10.81
N ARG A 242 -18.68 0.12 -11.76
CA ARG A 242 -18.64 -0.52 -13.06
C ARG A 242 -17.62 -1.66 -13.17
N GLN A 243 -17.05 -2.07 -12.05
CA GLN A 243 -16.13 -3.19 -11.95
C GLN A 243 -16.68 -4.22 -10.96
N ALA A 244 -17.02 -5.42 -11.44
CA ALA A 244 -17.49 -6.50 -10.58
C ALA A 244 -16.32 -7.24 -9.89
N ASP A 245 -15.22 -7.48 -10.63
CA ASP A 245 -14.06 -8.25 -10.17
C ASP A 245 -12.77 -7.88 -10.94
N GLY A 246 -11.76 -8.72 -10.95
CA GLY A 246 -10.49 -8.47 -11.65
C GLY A 246 -10.59 -8.48 -13.18
N ILE A 247 -11.68 -9.01 -13.74
CA ILE A 247 -11.85 -9.27 -15.17
C ILE A 247 -13.05 -8.52 -15.74
N TYR A 248 -14.18 -8.57 -15.02
CA TYR A 248 -15.44 -8.11 -15.54
C TYR A 248 -15.70 -6.63 -15.26
N PHE A 249 -15.78 -5.86 -16.37
CA PHE A 249 -16.12 -4.42 -16.37
C PHE A 249 -17.33 -4.18 -17.28
N TYR A 250 -18.26 -3.37 -16.81
CA TYR A 250 -19.27 -2.79 -17.67
C TYR A 250 -18.82 -1.39 -18.13
N ARG A 251 -18.43 -1.28 -19.40
CA ARG A 251 -17.87 -0.04 -19.96
C ARG A 251 -18.93 0.68 -20.79
N ASP A 252 -18.99 2.01 -20.68
CA ASP A 252 -19.78 2.80 -21.61
C ASP A 252 -19.15 2.75 -23.00
N GLU A 253 -20.00 2.74 -24.03
CA GLU A 253 -19.54 2.93 -25.40
C GLU A 253 -18.85 4.28 -25.52
N ILE A 254 -17.60 4.27 -26.01
CA ILE A 254 -16.87 5.50 -26.33
C ILE A 254 -17.56 6.09 -27.56
N LYS A 255 -18.32 7.18 -27.37
CA LYS A 255 -18.92 7.94 -28.45
C LYS A 255 -17.87 8.75 -29.22
#